data_64f64f64d8536a844879c76e77bcfd8d
#
_entry.id   64f64f64d8536a844879c76e77bcfd8d
#
_cell.length_a   1.000
_cell.length_b   1.000
_cell.length_c   1.000
_cell.angle_alpha   90.00
_cell.angle_beta   90.00
_cell.angle_gamma   90.00
#
_symmetry.space_group_name_H-M   'P 1'
#
loop_
_entity.id
_entity.type
_entity.pdbx_description
1 polymer ?
#
loop_
_entity_poly.entity_id
_entity_poly.type
_entity_poly.pdbx_seq_one_letter_code
_entity_poly.pdbx_strand_id
1 'polypeptide(L)'
;VKSRTFMDLRNVNLKNAINAKVIHPELSGIKWITMFYPDDPKKEVSNIKLALKILEEDKSNKMIITDYQFISVFLKQYDFSPTRFWYNFHGYPTKKSSYYNYWKEFVLKKIKKNNIKHIYVLKPLHGETKPLENVLENCYQKQVFSKTFYKLVLKDC
;
A
#
# COMPACT_ATOMS: atom_id res chain seq x y z
N VAL A 1 16.03 -0.10 32.85
CA VAL A 1 15.21 0.36 31.72
C VAL A 1 14.58 -0.89 31.10
N LYS A 2 13.27 -1.12 31.31
CA LYS A 2 12.56 -2.21 30.66
C LYS A 2 12.64 -1.95 29.16
N SER A 3 13.20 -2.90 28.40
CA SER A 3 13.24 -2.82 26.92
C SER A 3 11.81 -2.64 26.41
N ARG A 4 11.53 -1.49 25.79
CA ARG A 4 10.27 -1.27 25.09
C ARG A 4 10.28 -2.14 23.83
N THR A 5 9.64 -3.29 23.92
CA THR A 5 9.35 -4.09 22.71
C THR A 5 8.19 -3.40 22.00
N PHE A 6 8.37 -3.07 20.74
CA PHE A 6 7.25 -2.58 19.90
C PHE A 6 6.18 -3.65 19.88
N MET A 7 4.92 -3.27 20.14
CA MET A 7 3.81 -4.21 20.30
C MET A 7 3.68 -5.16 19.12
N ASP A 8 3.96 -4.70 17.92
CA ASP A 8 3.85 -5.45 16.68
C ASP A 8 4.92 -6.52 16.49
N LEU A 9 5.97 -6.51 17.32
CA LEU A 9 7.09 -7.47 17.24
C LEU A 9 7.10 -8.49 18.39
N ARG A 10 6.07 -8.56 19.23
CA ARG A 10 6.04 -9.46 20.40
C ARG A 10 6.22 -10.94 20.04
N ASN A 11 5.67 -11.35 18.89
CA ASN A 11 5.68 -12.73 18.42
C ASN A 11 6.65 -12.93 17.25
N VAL A 12 7.59 -12.00 17.04
CA VAL A 12 8.52 -12.04 15.92
C VAL A 12 9.90 -12.45 16.41
N ASN A 13 10.49 -13.47 15.79
CA ASN A 13 11.87 -13.85 16.07
C ASN A 13 12.82 -12.91 15.33
N LEU A 14 13.38 -11.94 16.04
CA LEU A 14 14.31 -10.95 15.47
C LEU A 14 15.58 -11.55 14.86
N LYS A 15 15.92 -12.82 15.15
CA LYS A 15 17.05 -13.54 14.52
C LYS A 15 16.79 -13.79 13.04
N ASN A 16 15.53 -13.86 12.62
CA ASN A 16 15.12 -14.03 11.23
C ASN A 16 15.21 -12.73 10.42
N ALA A 17 15.45 -11.58 11.09
CA ALA A 17 15.52 -10.30 10.42
C ALA A 17 16.66 -10.26 9.40
N ILE A 18 16.38 -9.71 8.22
CA ILE A 18 17.34 -9.54 7.13
C ILE A 18 17.76 -8.08 6.98
N ASN A 19 18.88 -7.82 6.32
CA ASN A 19 19.31 -6.45 6.06
C ASN A 19 18.36 -5.80 5.02
N ALA A 20 17.74 -4.69 5.38
CA ALA A 20 16.78 -3.99 4.52
C ALA A 20 17.42 -3.37 3.25
N LYS A 21 18.77 -3.28 3.19
CA LYS A 21 19.51 -2.90 1.97
C LYS A 21 19.12 -3.76 0.76
N VAL A 22 18.65 -4.99 0.98
CA VAL A 22 18.18 -5.87 -0.10
C VAL A 22 16.88 -5.38 -0.76
N ILE A 23 16.11 -4.51 -0.10
CA ILE A 23 14.93 -3.84 -0.66
C ILE A 23 15.39 -2.63 -1.47
N HIS A 24 16.14 -1.73 -0.82
CA HIS A 24 16.66 -0.51 -1.42
C HIS A 24 17.95 -0.05 -0.70
N PRO A 25 18.97 0.47 -1.42
CA PRO A 25 20.24 0.90 -0.81
C PRO A 25 20.09 1.90 0.33
N GLU A 26 19.11 2.81 0.26
CA GLU A 26 18.83 3.81 1.30
C GLU A 26 18.36 3.22 2.63
N LEU A 27 17.94 1.95 2.66
CA LEU A 27 17.60 1.22 3.89
C LEU A 27 18.81 0.50 4.50
N SER A 28 20.01 0.84 4.09
CA SER A 28 21.24 0.28 4.66
C SER A 28 21.32 0.55 6.17
N GLY A 29 21.73 -0.47 6.93
CA GLY A 29 21.81 -0.40 8.40
C GLY A 29 20.51 -0.78 9.12
N ILE A 30 19.39 -0.87 8.43
CA ILE A 30 18.11 -1.30 9.00
C ILE A 30 17.96 -2.81 8.86
N LYS A 31 17.48 -3.46 9.92
CA LYS A 31 17.04 -4.86 9.87
C LYS A 31 15.54 -4.90 9.55
N TRP A 32 15.17 -5.75 8.60
CA TRP A 32 13.80 -5.89 8.12
C TRP A 32 13.17 -7.19 8.61
N ILE A 33 12.10 -7.06 9.33
CA ILE A 33 11.16 -8.12 9.68
C ILE A 33 9.85 -7.45 10.11
N THR A 34 8.72 -8.04 9.76
CA THR A 34 7.40 -7.52 10.13
C THR A 34 6.54 -8.59 10.77
N MET A 35 5.49 -8.18 11.46
CA MET A 35 4.50 -9.07 12.02
C MET A 35 3.74 -9.90 10.97
N PHE A 36 3.73 -9.45 9.72
CA PHE A 36 3.03 -10.12 8.61
C PHE A 36 3.82 -11.28 8.02
N TYR A 37 5.16 -11.24 8.17
CA TYR A 37 6.07 -12.27 7.67
C TYR A 37 7.13 -12.61 8.73
N PRO A 38 6.70 -13.04 9.94
CA PRO A 38 7.62 -13.26 11.06
C PRO A 38 8.62 -14.38 10.79
N ASP A 39 8.23 -15.36 9.98
CA ASP A 39 9.04 -16.56 9.70
C ASP A 39 9.76 -16.47 8.34
N ASP A 40 9.24 -15.68 7.39
CA ASP A 40 9.80 -15.56 6.04
C ASP A 40 9.87 -14.11 5.54
N PRO A 41 10.75 -13.29 6.11
CA PRO A 41 10.95 -11.91 5.67
C PRO A 41 11.50 -11.82 4.23
N LYS A 42 12.15 -12.87 3.70
CA LYS A 42 12.62 -12.91 2.31
C LYS A 42 11.47 -12.87 1.31
N LYS A 43 10.38 -13.57 1.62
CA LYS A 43 9.17 -13.58 0.79
C LYS A 43 8.53 -12.19 0.75
N GLU A 44 8.46 -11.50 1.88
CA GLU A 44 7.98 -10.13 1.94
C GLU A 44 8.82 -9.20 1.07
N VAL A 45 10.15 -9.27 1.21
CA VAL A 45 11.10 -8.49 0.40
C VAL A 45 10.92 -8.76 -1.08
N SER A 46 10.74 -10.02 -1.49
CA SER A 46 10.50 -10.37 -2.89
C SER A 46 9.24 -9.71 -3.44
N ASN A 47 8.16 -9.66 -2.66
CA ASN A 47 6.92 -8.98 -3.03
C ASN A 47 7.12 -7.47 -3.17
N ILE A 48 7.84 -6.85 -2.23
CA ILE A 48 8.14 -5.40 -2.27
C ILE A 48 9.01 -5.06 -3.50
N LYS A 49 10.03 -5.86 -3.79
CA LYS A 49 10.88 -5.66 -4.97
C LYS A 49 10.11 -5.78 -6.29
N LEU A 50 9.22 -6.77 -6.39
CA LEU A 50 8.34 -6.91 -7.54
C LEU A 50 7.45 -5.67 -7.70
N ALA A 51 6.89 -5.17 -6.60
CA ALA A 51 6.05 -3.97 -6.62
C ALA A 51 6.86 -2.74 -7.04
N LEU A 52 8.03 -2.51 -6.46
CA LEU A 52 8.91 -1.38 -6.83
C LEU A 52 9.23 -1.40 -8.33
N LYS A 53 9.63 -2.55 -8.88
CA LYS A 53 9.93 -2.69 -10.30
C LYS A 53 8.74 -2.27 -11.19
N ILE A 54 7.55 -2.83 -10.91
CA ILE A 54 6.34 -2.55 -11.71
C ILE A 54 5.91 -1.08 -11.57
N LEU A 55 6.02 -0.53 -10.37
CA LEU A 55 5.67 0.87 -10.09
C LEU A 55 6.64 1.85 -10.76
N GLU A 56 7.93 1.52 -10.85
CA GLU A 56 8.95 2.32 -11.54
C GLU A 56 8.72 2.36 -13.06
N GLU A 57 8.29 1.25 -13.64
CA GLU A 57 7.99 1.14 -15.08
C GLU A 57 6.75 1.97 -15.47
N ASP A 58 5.78 2.09 -14.57
CA ASP A 58 4.58 2.90 -14.81
C ASP A 58 4.82 4.39 -14.56
N LYS A 59 4.85 5.18 -15.61
CA LYS A 59 5.05 6.64 -15.53
C LYS A 59 3.74 7.44 -15.43
N SER A 60 2.59 6.77 -15.42
CA SER A 60 1.30 7.44 -15.29
C SER A 60 1.07 7.96 -13.86
N ASN A 61 0.18 8.94 -13.72
CA ASN A 61 -0.31 9.31 -12.41
C ASN A 61 -1.08 8.16 -11.79
N LYS A 62 -0.75 7.81 -10.56
CA LYS A 62 -1.27 6.62 -9.87
C LYS A 62 -1.55 6.86 -8.41
N MET A 63 -2.38 6.02 -7.85
CA MET A 63 -2.54 5.84 -6.40
C MET A 63 -1.84 4.55 -5.97
N ILE A 64 -1.20 4.55 -4.80
CA ILE A 64 -0.53 3.39 -4.24
C ILE A 64 -1.12 3.12 -2.85
N ILE A 65 -1.95 2.10 -2.76
CA ILE A 65 -2.59 1.67 -1.52
C ILE A 65 -1.70 0.63 -0.85
N THR A 66 -0.99 1.04 0.18
CA THR A 66 -0.03 0.19 0.89
C THR A 66 0.26 0.75 2.28
N ASP A 67 0.67 -0.13 3.20
CA ASP A 67 1.23 0.27 4.49
C ASP A 67 2.74 0.52 4.42
N TYR A 68 3.38 0.22 3.29
CA TYR A 68 4.80 0.49 3.05
C TYR A 68 5.01 1.93 2.54
N GLN A 69 4.94 2.90 3.46
CA GLN A 69 4.98 4.34 3.14
C GLN A 69 6.27 4.79 2.41
N PHE A 70 7.36 4.06 2.59
CA PHE A 70 8.64 4.37 1.94
C PHE A 70 8.63 4.17 0.43
N ILE A 71 7.69 3.41 -0.13
CA ILE A 71 7.63 3.10 -1.57
C ILE A 71 7.56 4.38 -2.40
N SER A 72 6.69 5.32 -2.05
CA SER A 72 6.56 6.59 -2.78
C SER A 72 7.84 7.42 -2.73
N VAL A 73 8.60 7.34 -1.63
CA VAL A 73 9.89 8.03 -1.48
C VAL A 73 10.92 7.46 -2.45
N PHE A 74 11.05 6.15 -2.53
CA PHE A 74 12.04 5.50 -3.41
C PHE A 74 11.73 5.69 -4.89
N LEU A 75 10.45 5.66 -5.25
CA LEU A 75 10.02 5.87 -6.64
C LEU A 75 10.26 7.29 -7.13
N LYS A 76 10.51 8.27 -6.24
CA LYS A 76 10.60 9.70 -6.57
C LYS A 76 9.42 10.18 -7.45
N GLN A 77 8.27 9.57 -7.27
CA GLN A 77 7.03 9.86 -7.97
C GLN A 77 5.97 10.27 -6.97
N TYR A 78 5.09 11.18 -7.40
CA TYR A 78 4.00 11.62 -6.55
C TYR A 78 2.95 10.50 -6.43
N ASP A 79 2.62 10.14 -5.20
CA ASP A 79 1.52 9.25 -4.89
C ASP A 79 0.25 10.05 -4.65
N PHE A 80 -0.77 9.81 -5.47
CA PHE A 80 -2.06 10.48 -5.39
C PHE A 80 -3.06 9.78 -4.46
N SER A 81 -2.63 8.85 -3.61
CA SER A 81 -3.51 8.15 -2.68
C SER A 81 -4.35 9.11 -1.84
N PRO A 82 -5.63 8.79 -1.58
CA PRO A 82 -6.54 9.65 -0.85
C PRO A 82 -6.16 9.79 0.64
N THR A 83 -5.42 8.83 1.15
CA THR A 83 -4.88 8.81 2.52
C THR A 83 -3.50 8.19 2.55
N ARG A 84 -2.67 8.61 3.51
CA ARG A 84 -1.35 8.00 3.75
C ARG A 84 -1.43 6.66 4.45
N PHE A 85 -2.46 6.44 5.27
CA PHE A 85 -2.65 5.22 6.04
C PHE A 85 -3.94 4.54 5.60
N TRP A 86 -3.85 3.28 5.21
CA TRP A 86 -5.02 2.51 4.82
C TRP A 86 -5.53 1.68 6.01
N TYR A 87 -6.11 2.38 6.97
CA TYR A 87 -6.59 1.81 8.23
C TYR A 87 -8.10 1.86 8.33
N ASN A 88 -8.73 0.79 8.81
CA ASN A 88 -10.17 0.77 9.07
C ASN A 88 -10.55 1.92 10.03
N PHE A 89 -11.59 2.67 9.71
CA PHE A 89 -12.14 3.80 10.46
C PHE A 89 -11.24 5.04 10.61
N HIS A 90 -9.94 4.96 10.28
CA HIS A 90 -9.01 6.08 10.42
C HIS A 90 -8.54 6.63 9.07
N GLY A 91 -8.38 5.77 8.08
CA GLY A 91 -7.95 6.17 6.73
C GLY A 91 -9.12 6.43 5.76
N TYR A 92 -10.29 5.85 6.04
CA TYR A 92 -11.49 6.00 5.21
C TYR A 92 -12.76 5.73 6.03
N PRO A 93 -13.89 6.37 5.69
CA PRO A 93 -15.16 6.15 6.36
C PRO A 93 -15.83 4.85 5.88
N THR A 94 -16.60 4.22 6.75
CA THR A 94 -17.50 3.12 6.36
C THR A 94 -18.73 3.66 5.63
N LYS A 95 -19.45 2.79 4.88
CA LYS A 95 -20.72 3.16 4.22
C LYS A 95 -21.79 3.72 5.16
N LYS A 96 -21.73 3.38 6.46
CA LYS A 96 -22.67 3.86 7.49
C LYS A 96 -22.31 5.24 8.05
N SER A 97 -21.10 5.74 7.73
CA SER A 97 -20.66 7.06 8.17
C SER A 97 -21.36 8.16 7.40
N SER A 98 -21.78 9.24 8.10
CA SER A 98 -22.31 10.46 7.46
C SER A 98 -21.29 11.12 6.50
N TYR A 99 -20.00 10.84 6.66
CA TYR A 99 -18.93 11.37 5.81
C TYR A 99 -18.65 10.52 4.56
N TYR A 100 -19.31 9.36 4.39
CA TYR A 100 -18.99 8.45 3.28
C TYR A 100 -19.16 9.09 1.91
N ASN A 101 -20.26 9.82 1.69
CA ASN A 101 -20.53 10.48 0.40
C ASN A 101 -19.49 11.56 0.08
N TYR A 102 -19.13 12.39 1.06
CA TYR A 102 -18.06 13.39 0.90
C TYR A 102 -16.72 12.76 0.54
N TRP A 103 -16.38 11.65 1.22
CA TRP A 103 -15.15 10.92 0.93
C TRP A 103 -15.18 10.29 -0.48
N LYS A 104 -16.30 9.70 -0.88
CA LYS A 104 -16.49 9.17 -2.23
C LYS A 104 -16.26 10.26 -3.28
N GLU A 105 -16.92 11.40 -3.16
CA GLU A 105 -16.77 12.54 -4.05
C GLU A 105 -15.32 13.06 -4.08
N PHE A 106 -14.68 13.15 -2.93
CA PHE A 106 -13.28 13.54 -2.82
C PHE A 106 -12.37 12.60 -3.60
N VAL A 107 -12.53 11.28 -3.46
CA VAL A 107 -11.73 10.28 -4.18
C VAL A 107 -11.95 10.40 -5.70
N LEU A 108 -13.22 10.45 -6.14
CA LEU A 108 -13.55 10.58 -7.57
C LEU A 108 -13.02 11.87 -8.16
N LYS A 109 -13.18 13.00 -7.47
CA LYS A 109 -12.63 14.30 -7.87
C LYS A 109 -11.10 14.24 -7.98
N LYS A 110 -10.43 13.58 -7.04
CA LYS A 110 -8.97 13.41 -7.06
C LYS A 110 -8.51 12.56 -8.25
N ILE A 111 -9.22 11.48 -8.56
CA ILE A 111 -8.98 10.64 -9.75
C ILE A 111 -9.08 11.50 -11.02
N LYS A 112 -10.20 12.20 -11.20
CA LYS A 112 -10.45 13.02 -12.37
C LYS A 112 -9.45 14.18 -12.50
N LYS A 113 -9.26 14.97 -11.44
CA LYS A 113 -8.37 16.15 -11.44
C LYS A 113 -6.92 15.78 -11.81
N ASN A 114 -6.45 14.64 -11.36
CA ASN A 114 -5.06 14.23 -11.57
C ASN A 114 -4.91 13.19 -12.69
N ASN A 115 -5.95 12.93 -13.45
CA ASN A 115 -5.95 11.95 -14.55
C ASN A 115 -5.34 10.61 -14.11
N ILE A 116 -5.80 10.09 -12.97
CA ILE A 116 -5.32 8.82 -12.43
C ILE A 116 -5.84 7.67 -13.31
N LYS A 117 -4.92 6.86 -13.81
CA LYS A 117 -5.24 5.71 -14.66
C LYS A 117 -5.15 4.40 -13.90
N HIS A 118 -4.29 4.33 -12.89
CA HIS A 118 -3.96 3.11 -12.17
C HIS A 118 -4.04 3.31 -10.67
N ILE A 119 -4.62 2.32 -9.98
CA ILE A 119 -4.58 2.21 -8.52
C ILE A 119 -3.90 0.89 -8.18
N TYR A 120 -2.75 0.95 -7.56
CA TYR A 120 -2.00 -0.21 -7.12
C TYR A 120 -2.33 -0.54 -5.68
N VAL A 121 -2.45 -1.83 -5.39
CA VAL A 121 -2.68 -2.33 -4.03
C VAL A 121 -1.59 -3.34 -3.71
N LEU A 122 -0.78 -3.03 -2.70
CA LEU A 122 0.26 -3.90 -2.17
C LEU A 122 -0.07 -4.27 -0.72
N LYS A 123 -0.36 -5.54 -0.50
CA LYS A 123 -0.60 -6.13 0.83
C LYS A 123 0.73 -6.55 1.49
N PRO A 124 0.79 -6.65 2.82
CA PRO A 124 -0.34 -6.56 3.75
C PRO A 124 -0.86 -5.13 3.91
N LEU A 125 -2.12 -5.02 4.32
CA LEU A 125 -2.79 -3.78 4.70
C LEU A 125 -3.51 -4.01 6.04
N HIS A 126 -3.48 -3.02 6.91
CA HIS A 126 -4.29 -3.03 8.13
C HIS A 126 -5.78 -2.75 7.84
N GLY A 127 -6.07 -2.17 6.69
CA GLY A 127 -7.43 -1.90 6.23
C GLY A 127 -7.87 -2.76 5.06
N GLU A 128 -9.14 -2.60 4.68
CA GLU A 128 -9.76 -3.29 3.56
C GLU A 128 -9.76 -2.42 2.29
N THR A 129 -9.63 -3.04 1.12
CA THR A 129 -9.74 -2.34 -0.17
C THR A 129 -11.18 -2.17 -0.64
N LYS A 130 -12.11 -2.94 -0.08
CA LYS A 130 -13.53 -2.91 -0.45
C LYS A 130 -14.18 -1.51 -0.44
N PRO A 131 -13.91 -0.61 0.51
CA PRO A 131 -14.42 0.76 0.46
C PRO A 131 -14.01 1.52 -0.79
N LEU A 132 -12.75 1.39 -1.22
CA LEU A 132 -12.27 2.00 -2.46
C LEU A 132 -12.93 1.36 -3.70
N GLU A 133 -12.99 0.04 -3.77
CA GLU A 133 -13.65 -0.69 -4.85
C GLU A 133 -15.13 -0.29 -4.99
N ASN A 134 -15.81 -0.06 -3.86
CA ASN A 134 -17.19 0.44 -3.86
C ASN A 134 -17.32 1.87 -4.41
N VAL A 135 -16.31 2.73 -4.18
CA VAL A 135 -16.28 4.09 -4.77
C VAL A 135 -16.16 4.02 -6.28
N LEU A 136 -15.39 3.07 -6.79
CA LEU A 136 -15.14 2.89 -8.22
C LEU A 136 -16.30 2.23 -8.97
N GLU A 137 -17.30 1.68 -8.28
CA GLU A 137 -18.55 1.12 -8.85
C GLU A 137 -18.33 0.16 -10.04
N ASN A 138 -17.28 -0.68 -9.96
CA ASN A 138 -16.82 -1.59 -11.02
C ASN A 138 -16.26 -0.91 -12.29
N CYS A 139 -16.03 0.42 -12.27
CA CYS A 139 -15.38 1.15 -13.37
C CYS A 139 -13.87 0.88 -13.43
N TYR A 140 -13.48 -0.37 -13.29
CA TYR A 140 -12.08 -0.81 -13.36
C TYR A 140 -11.95 -2.24 -13.88
N GLN A 141 -10.76 -2.56 -14.34
CA GLN A 141 -10.31 -3.93 -14.59
C GLN A 141 -9.18 -4.28 -13.63
N LYS A 142 -9.29 -5.43 -12.96
CA LYS A 142 -8.27 -5.90 -12.02
C LYS A 142 -7.21 -6.72 -12.76
N GLN A 143 -5.95 -6.33 -12.59
CA GLN A 143 -4.78 -7.05 -13.07
C GLN A 143 -3.96 -7.53 -11.86
N VAL A 144 -3.79 -8.85 -11.71
CA VAL A 144 -3.10 -9.47 -10.57
C VAL A 144 -1.67 -9.81 -10.96
N PHE A 145 -0.69 -9.38 -10.17
CA PHE A 145 0.74 -9.70 -10.32
C PHE A 145 1.18 -10.79 -9.36
N SER A 146 0.61 -10.82 -8.15
CA SER A 146 0.83 -11.85 -7.15
C SER A 146 -0.37 -11.94 -6.20
N LYS A 147 -0.32 -12.89 -5.24
CA LYS A 147 -1.36 -12.96 -4.17
C LYS A 147 -1.49 -11.69 -3.33
N THR A 148 -0.43 -10.89 -3.27
CA THR A 148 -0.33 -9.69 -2.42
C THR A 148 -0.26 -8.39 -3.22
N PHE A 149 -0.13 -8.46 -4.55
CA PHE A 149 0.05 -7.27 -5.37
C PHE A 149 -0.82 -7.32 -6.63
N TYR A 150 -1.63 -6.29 -6.82
CA TYR A 150 -2.49 -6.12 -7.99
C TYR A 150 -2.70 -4.65 -8.33
N LYS A 151 -3.19 -4.41 -9.53
CA LYS A 151 -3.54 -3.10 -10.07
C LYS A 151 -5.01 -3.06 -10.47
N LEU A 152 -5.68 -1.96 -10.19
CA LEU A 152 -6.96 -1.60 -10.77
C LEU A 152 -6.68 -0.61 -11.91
N VAL A 153 -6.96 -1.03 -13.14
CA VAL A 153 -6.91 -0.17 -14.32
C VAL A 153 -8.26 0.51 -14.45
N LEU A 154 -8.31 1.82 -14.28
CA LEU A 154 -9.54 2.58 -14.32
C LEU A 154 -10.09 2.65 -15.75
N LYS A 155 -11.40 2.59 -15.90
CA LYS A 155 -12.15 2.74 -17.15
C LYS A 155 -12.88 4.07 -17.14
N ASP A 156 -13.16 4.57 -18.32
CA ASP A 156 -14.07 5.70 -18.50
C ASP A 156 -15.51 5.17 -18.30
N CYS A 157 -16.14 5.57 -17.20
CA CYS A 157 -17.53 5.31 -16.87
C CYS A 157 -18.24 6.69 -16.72
#